data_7143b9d4fe427386908055aa8e40be71
#
_entry.id   7143b9d4fe427386908055aa8e40be71
#
_cell.length_a   1.000
_cell.length_b   1.000
_cell.length_c   1.000
_cell.angle_alpha   90.00
_cell.angle_beta   90.00
_cell.angle_gamma   90.00
#
_symmetry.space_group_name_H-M   'P 1'
#
loop_
_entity.id
_entity.type
_entity.pdbx_description
1 polymer ?
#
loop_
_entity_poly.entity_id
_entity_poly.type
_entity_poly.pdbx_seq_one_letter_code
_entity_poly.pdbx_strand_id
1 'polypeptide(L)'
;MKHPDLSKRLRRGTLALLAALATAGCAVGPDYQKPQAAPVALASPEQALFSTDQVQQDWWKQLQDPQLDRLVVLALQRNHDIRIAQARLAESRAVLDEKELDQFPTVTLGGRFERSLSQANPGNAGERNLAKSYRAGFDAAWEIDLFGRLRRAAEGAAARSEAQAADLAQARIVVVAEVARNYFELRGAEQRLAVARANLDSQRDSLRIIQAMVSAGRGDEGDLASARAELETVQASVPPQETARRLALYRLAVLAGLRPVELGELDAATPQPPLAARLRIGDVGALLSRRPDIRAAERNMAAASADVGVATAELYPRIDLGGFLGFVALRGADFGSASSRAFSVASGVNWPAFHLPTALARKRAAQARSVGEVARYEQTVLQAVEELEGALTQYGQTQQRLGNLAQAAAHSARAAELARLRYREGGTPYLTVLDAQRTQLRAQDAVAQAETASYTSLVALYKALGGGWEAPSETETPRAQSPAPAPAG
;
A
#
# COMPACT_ATOMS: atom_id res chain seq x y z
N MET A 1 -33.95 -16.11 70.89
CA MET A 1 -33.24 -15.16 69.97
C MET A 1 -32.42 -15.96 69.00
N LYS A 2 -32.85 -16.00 67.71
CA LYS A 2 -32.16 -16.74 66.64
C LYS A 2 -31.07 -15.81 66.03
N HIS A 3 -29.79 -16.18 66.09
CA HIS A 3 -28.71 -15.51 65.42
C HIS A 3 -28.86 -15.71 63.89
N PRO A 4 -28.96 -14.65 63.11
CA PRO A 4 -29.02 -14.79 61.64
C PRO A 4 -27.64 -15.00 61.09
N ASP A 5 -27.47 -16.10 60.42
CA ASP A 5 -26.62 -16.55 59.27
C ASP A 5 -25.45 -15.64 58.87
N LEU A 6 -24.48 -15.45 59.74
CA LEU A 6 -23.20 -14.79 59.40
C LEU A 6 -22.43 -15.58 58.32
N SER A 7 -22.59 -16.91 58.30
CA SER A 7 -21.97 -17.83 57.34
C SER A 7 -22.45 -17.65 55.90
N LYS A 8 -23.75 -17.32 55.72
CA LYS A 8 -24.32 -17.04 54.36
C LYS A 8 -23.93 -15.69 53.83
N ARG A 9 -23.71 -14.70 54.67
CA ARG A 9 -23.20 -13.36 54.26
C ARG A 9 -21.73 -13.41 53.92
N LEU A 10 -20.89 -14.16 54.64
CA LEU A 10 -19.49 -14.39 54.31
C LEU A 10 -19.35 -15.15 52.97
N ARG A 11 -20.12 -16.22 52.75
CA ARG A 11 -20.09 -16.97 51.48
C ARG A 11 -20.55 -16.14 50.30
N ARG A 12 -21.52 -15.24 50.43
CA ARG A 12 -21.93 -14.31 49.37
C ARG A 12 -20.89 -13.22 49.11
N GLY A 13 -20.23 -12.72 50.14
CA GLY A 13 -19.14 -11.74 50.02
C GLY A 13 -17.90 -12.33 49.35
N THR A 14 -17.51 -13.57 49.69
CA THR A 14 -16.39 -14.27 49.03
C THR A 14 -16.71 -14.65 47.58
N LEU A 15 -17.96 -15.04 47.25
CA LEU A 15 -18.37 -15.29 45.87
C LEU A 15 -18.37 -14.00 45.03
N ALA A 16 -18.84 -12.90 45.61
CA ALA A 16 -18.84 -11.58 44.93
C ALA A 16 -17.41 -11.03 44.73
N LEU A 17 -16.52 -11.26 45.70
CA LEU A 17 -15.11 -10.87 45.58
C LEU A 17 -14.35 -11.73 44.56
N LEU A 18 -14.62 -13.05 44.54
CA LEU A 18 -14.10 -13.96 43.52
C LEU A 18 -14.64 -13.64 42.12
N ALA A 19 -15.91 -13.25 41.99
CA ALA A 19 -16.50 -12.81 40.73
C ALA A 19 -15.92 -11.45 40.29
N ALA A 20 -15.68 -10.52 41.23
CA ALA A 20 -15.04 -9.24 40.91
C ALA A 20 -13.55 -9.38 40.54
N LEU A 21 -12.82 -10.30 41.16
CA LEU A 21 -11.45 -10.65 40.77
C LEU A 21 -11.40 -11.38 39.40
N ALA A 22 -12.40 -12.14 39.05
CA ALA A 22 -12.53 -12.82 37.76
C ALA A 22 -12.84 -11.84 36.60
N THR A 23 -13.53 -10.73 36.90
CA THR A 23 -13.80 -9.67 35.89
C THR A 23 -12.61 -8.75 35.66
N ALA A 24 -11.65 -8.65 36.58
CA ALA A 24 -10.38 -7.98 36.41
C ALA A 24 -9.32 -8.89 35.78
N GLY A 25 -9.71 -9.74 34.82
CA GLY A 25 -8.85 -10.68 34.14
C GLY A 25 -7.64 -9.98 33.50
N CYS A 26 -6.49 -10.01 34.21
CA CYS A 26 -5.24 -9.45 33.71
C CYS A 26 -4.81 -10.23 32.46
N ALA A 27 -4.85 -9.61 31.28
CA ALA A 27 -4.20 -10.17 30.11
C ALA A 27 -2.69 -10.26 30.39
N VAL A 28 -2.12 -11.46 30.19
CA VAL A 28 -0.69 -11.67 30.40
C VAL A 28 0.11 -11.25 29.16
N GLY A 29 1.40 -10.99 29.35
CA GLY A 29 2.30 -10.56 28.27
C GLY A 29 2.55 -9.04 28.26
N PRO A 30 3.37 -8.56 27.34
CA PRO A 30 3.67 -7.14 27.25
C PRO A 30 2.47 -6.35 26.68
N ASP A 31 2.25 -5.15 27.20
CA ASP A 31 1.37 -4.17 26.60
C ASP A 31 2.15 -3.38 25.55
N TYR A 32 1.54 -3.19 24.38
CA TYR A 32 2.14 -2.40 23.34
C TYR A 32 2.30 -0.94 23.76
N GLN A 33 3.48 -0.38 23.50
CA GLN A 33 3.77 1.04 23.68
C GLN A 33 4.22 1.61 22.34
N LYS A 34 3.52 2.66 21.89
CA LYS A 34 3.87 3.34 20.65
C LYS A 34 5.24 3.99 20.78
N PRO A 35 6.20 3.75 19.83
CA PRO A 35 7.48 4.42 19.84
C PRO A 35 7.31 5.94 19.76
N GLN A 36 8.13 6.65 20.52
CA GLN A 36 8.22 8.11 20.37
C GLN A 36 8.99 8.40 19.08
N ALA A 37 8.39 9.17 18.17
CA ALA A 37 9.07 9.62 16.98
C ALA A 37 10.26 10.50 17.37
N ALA A 38 11.47 10.10 16.95
CA ALA A 38 12.63 10.97 17.11
C ALA A 38 12.47 12.22 16.22
N PRO A 39 12.84 13.42 16.69
CA PRO A 39 12.82 14.61 15.86
C PRO A 39 13.78 14.40 14.67
N VAL A 40 13.27 14.52 13.45
CA VAL A 40 14.06 14.41 12.23
C VAL A 40 14.44 15.82 11.77
N ALA A 41 15.74 16.11 11.77
CA ALA A 41 16.28 17.32 11.16
C ALA A 41 16.66 17.00 9.72
N LEU A 42 16.23 17.82 8.75
CA LEU A 42 16.63 17.71 7.35
C LEU A 42 18.06 18.21 7.16
N ALA A 43 18.87 17.44 6.45
CA ALA A 43 20.24 17.80 6.08
C ALA A 43 20.31 18.58 4.74
N SER A 44 19.22 18.58 3.95
CA SER A 44 19.18 19.15 2.60
C SER A 44 19.46 20.65 2.58
N PRO A 45 20.41 21.14 1.77
CA PRO A 45 20.75 22.58 1.65
C PRO A 45 19.72 23.40 0.87
N GLU A 46 18.80 22.76 0.15
CA GLU A 46 17.83 23.40 -0.76
C GLU A 46 16.61 23.99 -0.02
N GLN A 47 16.68 24.20 1.28
CA GLN A 47 15.56 24.71 2.11
C GLN A 47 14.94 26.02 1.59
N ALA A 48 15.70 26.84 0.83
CA ALA A 48 15.18 28.07 0.23
C ALA A 48 14.08 27.83 -0.82
N LEU A 49 14.02 26.63 -1.42
CA LEU A 49 13.02 26.25 -2.42
C LEU A 49 11.72 25.74 -1.80
N PHE A 50 11.66 25.57 -0.48
CA PHE A 50 10.57 24.93 0.21
C PHE A 50 9.94 25.85 1.25
N SER A 51 8.64 25.65 1.53
CA SER A 51 7.94 26.32 2.63
C SER A 51 7.30 25.27 3.54
N THR A 52 7.13 25.61 4.82
CA THR A 52 6.49 24.76 5.82
C THR A 52 4.96 24.81 5.78
N ASP A 53 4.36 25.49 4.78
CA ASP A 53 2.92 25.50 4.58
C ASP A 53 2.40 24.09 4.31
N GLN A 54 1.17 23.80 4.75
CA GLN A 54 0.58 22.46 4.60
C GLN A 54 0.55 21.98 3.15
N VAL A 55 0.93 20.71 2.96
CA VAL A 55 0.80 20.01 1.68
C VAL A 55 -0.69 19.78 1.40
N GLN A 56 -1.16 20.12 0.21
CA GLN A 56 -2.53 19.82 -0.21
C GLN A 56 -2.65 18.33 -0.53
N GLN A 57 -3.77 17.72 -0.11
CA GLN A 57 -4.05 16.30 -0.37
C GLN A 57 -4.01 15.98 -1.87
N ASP A 58 -4.69 16.79 -2.65
CA ASP A 58 -4.77 16.68 -4.11
C ASP A 58 -3.66 17.52 -4.79
N TRP A 59 -2.40 17.28 -4.41
CA TRP A 59 -1.26 18.07 -4.87
C TRP A 59 -1.17 18.22 -6.39
N TRP A 60 -1.63 17.22 -7.17
CA TRP A 60 -1.62 17.26 -8.64
C TRP A 60 -2.55 18.30 -9.22
N LYS A 61 -3.61 18.70 -8.50
CA LYS A 61 -4.53 19.78 -8.93
C LYS A 61 -3.85 21.15 -8.97
N GLN A 62 -2.75 21.35 -8.23
CA GLN A 62 -1.95 22.57 -8.31
C GLN A 62 -1.34 22.76 -9.70
N LEU A 63 -1.20 21.69 -10.47
CA LEU A 63 -0.69 21.71 -11.85
C LEU A 63 -1.74 22.16 -12.87
N GLN A 64 -2.99 22.35 -12.44
CA GLN A 64 -4.10 22.89 -13.26
C GLN A 64 -4.28 22.17 -14.60
N ASP A 65 -4.02 20.86 -14.63
CA ASP A 65 -4.15 20.03 -15.82
C ASP A 65 -5.38 19.11 -15.73
N PRO A 66 -6.49 19.43 -16.46
CA PRO A 66 -7.73 18.64 -16.38
C PRO A 66 -7.59 17.22 -16.90
N GLN A 67 -6.58 16.93 -17.75
CA GLN A 67 -6.35 15.57 -18.25
C GLN A 67 -5.67 14.71 -17.19
N LEU A 68 -4.67 15.27 -16.49
CA LEU A 68 -4.06 14.63 -15.34
C LEU A 68 -5.11 14.33 -14.26
N ASP A 69 -5.97 15.31 -13.94
CA ASP A 69 -7.06 15.13 -12.96
C ASP A 69 -7.98 13.97 -13.34
N ARG A 70 -8.41 13.91 -14.61
CA ARG A 70 -9.26 12.81 -15.11
C ARG A 70 -8.57 11.45 -15.00
N LEU A 71 -7.31 11.35 -15.37
CA LEU A 71 -6.52 10.11 -15.29
C LEU A 71 -6.34 9.64 -13.84
N VAL A 72 -6.05 10.54 -12.92
CA VAL A 72 -5.92 10.22 -11.50
C VAL A 72 -7.25 9.71 -10.93
N VAL A 73 -8.36 10.41 -11.21
CA VAL A 73 -9.69 9.96 -10.75
C VAL A 73 -10.03 8.58 -11.31
N LEU A 74 -9.77 8.34 -12.60
CA LEU A 74 -10.04 7.07 -13.24
C LEU A 74 -9.18 5.94 -12.62
N ALA A 75 -7.89 6.21 -12.37
CA ALA A 75 -7.00 5.25 -11.73
C ALA A 75 -7.45 4.94 -10.30
N LEU A 76 -7.80 5.94 -9.49
CA LEU A 76 -8.30 5.72 -8.12
C LEU A 76 -9.55 4.84 -8.08
N GLN A 77 -10.39 4.88 -9.12
CA GLN A 77 -11.62 4.10 -9.22
C GLN A 77 -11.40 2.68 -9.76
N ARG A 78 -10.45 2.49 -10.69
CA ARG A 78 -10.37 1.26 -11.52
C ARG A 78 -9.06 0.51 -11.38
N ASN A 79 -8.02 1.10 -10.81
CA ASN A 79 -6.71 0.47 -10.70
C ASN A 79 -6.78 -0.85 -9.94
N HIS A 80 -6.13 -1.88 -10.47
CA HIS A 80 -6.16 -3.23 -9.91
C HIS A 80 -5.35 -3.36 -8.62
N ASP A 81 -4.25 -2.62 -8.45
CA ASP A 81 -3.44 -2.67 -7.22
C ASP A 81 -4.23 -2.10 -6.04
N ILE A 82 -5.01 -1.03 -6.26
CA ILE A 82 -5.93 -0.49 -5.24
C ILE A 82 -7.02 -1.51 -4.91
N ARG A 83 -7.60 -2.20 -5.91
CA ARG A 83 -8.61 -3.23 -5.69
C ARG A 83 -8.07 -4.43 -4.92
N ILE A 84 -6.82 -4.83 -5.19
CA ILE A 84 -6.13 -5.89 -4.44
C ILE A 84 -5.93 -5.45 -2.98
N ALA A 85 -5.48 -4.22 -2.73
CA ALA A 85 -5.31 -3.70 -1.38
C ALA A 85 -6.66 -3.59 -0.63
N GLN A 86 -7.75 -3.21 -1.31
CA GLN A 86 -9.11 -3.21 -0.75
C GLN A 86 -9.56 -4.62 -0.35
N ALA A 87 -9.29 -5.62 -1.19
CA ALA A 87 -9.63 -7.02 -0.90
C ALA A 87 -8.85 -7.55 0.33
N ARG A 88 -7.55 -7.23 0.44
CA ARG A 88 -6.73 -7.59 1.61
C ARG A 88 -7.23 -6.93 2.90
N LEU A 89 -7.67 -5.67 2.82
CA LEU A 89 -8.29 -5.01 3.97
C LEU A 89 -9.61 -5.70 4.36
N ALA A 90 -10.45 -6.07 3.40
CA ALA A 90 -11.69 -6.80 3.67
C ALA A 90 -11.41 -8.17 4.29
N GLU A 91 -10.41 -8.91 3.79
CA GLU A 91 -9.94 -10.18 4.36
C GLU A 91 -9.48 -9.99 5.83
N SER A 92 -8.63 -9.00 6.09
CA SER A 92 -8.11 -8.76 7.44
C SER A 92 -9.21 -8.37 8.45
N ARG A 93 -10.24 -7.67 8.00
CA ARG A 93 -11.43 -7.35 8.82
C ARG A 93 -12.24 -8.60 9.14
N ALA A 94 -12.45 -9.48 8.17
CA ALA A 94 -13.14 -10.75 8.40
C ALA A 94 -12.37 -11.66 9.38
N VAL A 95 -11.02 -11.65 9.31
CA VAL A 95 -10.18 -12.35 10.31
C VAL A 95 -10.30 -11.69 11.70
N LEU A 96 -10.40 -10.37 11.77
CA LEU A 96 -10.66 -9.68 13.05
C LEU A 96 -12.01 -10.11 13.63
N ASP A 97 -13.08 -10.07 12.82
CA ASP A 97 -14.43 -10.51 13.25
C ASP A 97 -14.39 -11.95 13.75
N GLU A 98 -13.66 -12.87 13.08
CA GLU A 98 -13.43 -14.24 13.54
C GLU A 98 -12.79 -14.26 14.94
N LYS A 99 -11.72 -13.48 15.17
CA LYS A 99 -11.01 -13.47 16.44
C LYS A 99 -11.81 -12.81 17.57
N GLU A 100 -12.67 -11.85 17.25
CA GLU A 100 -13.62 -11.29 18.21
C GLU A 100 -14.71 -12.29 18.57
N LEU A 101 -15.23 -13.04 17.59
CA LEU A 101 -16.24 -14.08 17.80
C LEU A 101 -15.68 -15.29 18.56
N ASP A 102 -14.39 -15.62 18.42
CA ASP A 102 -13.72 -16.67 19.21
C ASP A 102 -13.80 -16.43 20.73
N GLN A 103 -14.10 -15.20 21.19
CA GLN A 103 -14.28 -14.86 22.59
C GLN A 103 -15.66 -15.29 23.13
N PHE A 104 -16.60 -15.65 22.28
CA PHE A 104 -17.97 -16.05 22.64
C PHE A 104 -18.17 -17.54 22.52
N PRO A 105 -19.21 -18.11 23.21
CA PRO A 105 -19.55 -19.50 23.06
C PRO A 105 -19.89 -19.88 21.62
N THR A 106 -19.35 -21.02 21.15
CA THR A 106 -19.76 -21.62 19.88
C THR A 106 -20.84 -22.66 20.14
N VAL A 107 -21.92 -22.66 19.35
CA VAL A 107 -23.01 -23.63 19.43
C VAL A 107 -23.10 -24.37 18.10
N THR A 108 -22.98 -25.69 18.16
CA THR A 108 -23.06 -26.57 16.99
C THR A 108 -24.23 -27.53 17.12
N LEU A 109 -24.97 -27.74 16.02
CA LEU A 109 -25.97 -28.81 15.93
C LEU A 109 -25.27 -30.05 15.39
N GLY A 110 -25.34 -31.15 16.17
CA GLY A 110 -24.71 -32.40 15.80
C GLY A 110 -25.66 -33.58 15.91
N GLY A 111 -25.48 -34.59 15.05
CA GLY A 111 -26.10 -35.88 15.13
C GLY A 111 -25.07 -36.99 15.03
N ARG A 112 -25.15 -38.00 15.94
CA ARG A 112 -24.24 -39.16 15.94
C ARG A 112 -25.04 -40.43 16.16
N PHE A 113 -24.79 -41.41 15.28
CA PHE A 113 -25.14 -42.78 15.51
C PHE A 113 -23.85 -43.58 15.74
N GLU A 114 -23.80 -44.31 16.85
CA GLU A 114 -22.67 -45.18 17.18
C GLU A 114 -23.18 -46.60 17.46
N ARG A 115 -22.49 -47.57 16.87
CA ARG A 115 -22.69 -48.99 17.18
C ARG A 115 -21.34 -49.59 17.52
N SER A 116 -21.16 -49.95 18.79
CA SER A 116 -19.91 -50.49 19.30
C SER A 116 -20.09 -51.90 19.82
N LEU A 117 -19.10 -52.74 19.60
CA LEU A 117 -19.00 -54.06 20.15
C LEU A 117 -17.81 -54.08 21.08
N SER A 118 -18.04 -54.23 22.36
CA SER A 118 -17.00 -54.27 23.41
C SER A 118 -17.10 -55.52 24.25
N GLN A 119 -16.03 -55.86 24.95
CA GLN A 119 -16.06 -56.95 25.95
C GLN A 119 -16.90 -56.50 27.15
N ALA A 120 -17.86 -57.32 27.60
CA ALA A 120 -18.86 -56.92 28.59
C ALA A 120 -18.29 -56.75 29.99
N ASN A 121 -17.34 -57.61 30.40
CA ASN A 121 -16.69 -57.55 31.71
C ASN A 121 -15.25 -58.08 31.65
N PRO A 122 -14.29 -57.53 32.39
CA PRO A 122 -12.89 -58.00 32.40
C PRO A 122 -12.75 -59.45 32.96
N GLY A 123 -13.76 -59.98 33.64
CA GLY A 123 -13.77 -61.31 34.21
C GLY A 123 -14.46 -62.39 33.38
N ASN A 124 -15.26 -62.07 32.38
CA ASN A 124 -15.97 -63.02 31.51
C ASN A 124 -15.39 -63.06 30.13
N ALA A 125 -14.39 -63.89 29.93
CA ALA A 125 -13.78 -64.10 28.62
C ALA A 125 -14.83 -64.74 27.70
N GLY A 126 -15.36 -63.93 26.71
CA GLY A 126 -16.27 -64.39 25.67
C GLY A 126 -17.61 -63.64 25.58
N GLU A 127 -18.04 -62.92 26.57
CA GLU A 127 -19.25 -62.08 26.46
C GLU A 127 -18.94 -60.75 25.75
N ARG A 128 -19.69 -60.48 24.69
CA ARG A 128 -19.59 -59.25 23.92
C ARG A 128 -20.87 -58.45 24.10
N ASN A 129 -20.71 -57.18 24.42
CA ASN A 129 -21.83 -56.24 24.55
C ASN A 129 -21.93 -55.40 23.27
N LEU A 130 -23.05 -55.49 22.57
CA LEU A 130 -23.38 -54.66 21.42
C LEU A 130 -24.18 -53.46 21.91
N ALA A 131 -23.52 -52.32 21.99
CA ALA A 131 -24.16 -51.05 22.36
C ALA A 131 -24.52 -50.27 21.08
N LYS A 132 -25.68 -49.62 21.11
CA LYS A 132 -26.10 -48.65 20.10
C LYS A 132 -26.38 -47.34 20.87
N SER A 133 -25.96 -46.23 20.28
CA SER A 133 -26.23 -44.89 20.81
C SER A 133 -26.68 -43.96 19.68
N TYR A 134 -27.76 -43.29 19.92
CA TYR A 134 -28.33 -42.26 19.06
C TYR A 134 -28.26 -40.94 19.82
N ARG A 135 -27.55 -39.93 19.30
CA ARG A 135 -27.40 -38.62 19.90
C ARG A 135 -27.68 -37.55 18.86
N ALA A 136 -28.55 -36.61 19.15
CA ALA A 136 -28.69 -35.38 18.34
C ALA A 136 -29.09 -34.21 19.26
N GLY A 137 -28.52 -33.06 18.98
CA GLY A 137 -28.74 -31.87 19.79
C GLY A 137 -27.70 -30.78 19.55
N PHE A 138 -27.74 -29.79 20.40
CA PHE A 138 -26.84 -28.69 20.42
C PHE A 138 -25.68 -28.91 21.38
N ASP A 139 -24.47 -28.82 20.89
CA ASP A 139 -23.23 -28.78 21.67
C ASP A 139 -22.73 -27.35 21.77
N ALA A 140 -22.52 -26.83 22.96
CA ALA A 140 -21.93 -25.54 23.24
C ALA A 140 -20.49 -25.73 23.75
N ALA A 141 -19.55 -24.92 23.27
CA ALA A 141 -18.18 -24.88 23.76
C ALA A 141 -17.72 -23.42 23.91
N TRP A 142 -17.09 -23.13 25.03
CA TRP A 142 -16.58 -21.80 25.34
C TRP A 142 -15.29 -21.87 26.15
N GLU A 143 -14.24 -21.18 25.68
CA GLU A 143 -13.02 -20.94 26.43
C GLU A 143 -13.18 -19.67 27.27
N ILE A 144 -13.07 -19.81 28.61
CA ILE A 144 -13.09 -18.67 29.52
C ILE A 144 -11.70 -18.04 29.52
N ASP A 145 -11.56 -16.86 28.91
CA ASP A 145 -10.28 -16.20 28.66
C ASP A 145 -9.72 -15.47 29.91
N LEU A 146 -9.33 -16.24 30.94
CA LEU A 146 -8.80 -15.70 32.19
C LEU A 146 -7.44 -15.00 31.99
N PHE A 147 -6.58 -15.53 31.12
CA PHE A 147 -5.23 -15.07 30.91
C PHE A 147 -5.07 -14.20 29.66
N GLY A 148 -6.15 -13.91 28.96
CA GLY A 148 -6.18 -12.97 27.85
C GLY A 148 -5.69 -13.53 26.51
N ARG A 149 -5.64 -14.84 26.31
CA ARG A 149 -5.22 -15.47 25.06
C ARG A 149 -6.07 -15.01 23.87
N LEU A 150 -7.39 -15.08 24.02
CA LEU A 150 -8.35 -14.71 22.96
C LEU A 150 -8.36 -13.18 22.76
N ARG A 151 -8.34 -12.42 23.86
CA ARG A 151 -8.25 -10.95 23.79
C ARG A 151 -6.98 -10.49 23.09
N ARG A 152 -5.81 -11.07 23.39
CA ARG A 152 -4.54 -10.76 22.72
C ARG A 152 -4.57 -11.17 21.25
N ALA A 153 -5.22 -12.28 20.90
CA ALA A 153 -5.40 -12.70 19.52
C ALA A 153 -6.26 -11.69 18.73
N ALA A 154 -7.35 -11.20 19.29
CA ALA A 154 -8.19 -10.16 18.71
C ALA A 154 -7.43 -8.81 18.59
N GLU A 155 -6.68 -8.40 19.63
CA GLU A 155 -5.80 -7.22 19.60
C GLU A 155 -4.79 -7.30 18.45
N GLY A 156 -4.14 -8.46 18.28
CA GLY A 156 -3.20 -8.68 17.17
C GLY A 156 -3.87 -8.62 15.80
N ALA A 157 -5.08 -9.17 15.68
CA ALA A 157 -5.87 -9.11 14.44
C ALA A 157 -6.34 -7.69 14.13
N ALA A 158 -6.76 -6.91 15.14
CA ALA A 158 -7.12 -5.50 14.98
C ALA A 158 -5.93 -4.67 14.48
N ALA A 159 -4.76 -4.84 15.10
CA ALA A 159 -3.55 -4.14 14.65
C ALA A 159 -3.16 -4.50 13.21
N ARG A 160 -3.30 -5.78 12.81
CA ARG A 160 -3.07 -6.19 11.40
C ARG A 160 -4.09 -5.57 10.44
N SER A 161 -5.36 -5.48 10.84
CA SER A 161 -6.39 -4.83 10.04
C SER A 161 -6.11 -3.33 9.84
N GLU A 162 -5.62 -2.65 10.89
CA GLU A 162 -5.17 -1.26 10.81
C GLU A 162 -3.92 -1.10 9.91
N ALA A 163 -2.99 -2.07 9.94
CA ALA A 163 -1.85 -2.09 9.02
C ALA A 163 -2.31 -2.22 7.57
N GLN A 164 -3.27 -3.11 7.26
CA GLN A 164 -3.83 -3.24 5.91
C GLN A 164 -4.60 -1.99 5.46
N ALA A 165 -5.22 -1.26 6.37
CA ALA A 165 -5.84 0.04 6.05
C ALA A 165 -4.77 1.08 5.65
N ALA A 166 -3.64 1.09 6.32
CA ALA A 166 -2.50 1.93 5.97
C ALA A 166 -1.86 1.50 4.64
N ASP A 167 -1.73 0.20 4.38
CA ASP A 167 -1.24 -0.33 3.09
C ASP A 167 -2.14 0.07 1.92
N LEU A 168 -3.48 0.10 2.11
CA LEU A 168 -4.41 0.62 1.10
C LEU A 168 -4.18 2.11 0.83
N ALA A 169 -3.91 2.90 1.87
CA ALA A 169 -3.58 4.31 1.70
C ALA A 169 -2.27 4.48 0.91
N GLN A 170 -1.25 3.70 1.25
CA GLN A 170 0.02 3.68 0.52
C GLN A 170 -0.15 3.29 -0.95
N ALA A 171 -0.96 2.28 -1.25
CA ALA A 171 -1.26 1.88 -2.62
C ALA A 171 -1.87 3.02 -3.44
N ARG A 172 -2.77 3.81 -2.86
CA ARG A 172 -3.36 4.99 -3.51
C ARG A 172 -2.30 6.05 -3.82
N ILE A 173 -1.43 6.38 -2.85
CA ILE A 173 -0.34 7.35 -3.04
C ILE A 173 0.58 6.90 -4.18
N VAL A 174 0.98 5.63 -4.19
CA VAL A 174 1.84 5.07 -5.22
C VAL A 174 1.18 5.12 -6.60
N VAL A 175 -0.10 4.74 -6.70
CA VAL A 175 -0.83 4.78 -7.98
C VAL A 175 -0.96 6.19 -8.51
N VAL A 176 -1.31 7.18 -7.67
CA VAL A 176 -1.40 8.59 -8.08
C VAL A 176 -0.04 9.10 -8.56
N ALA A 177 1.03 8.80 -7.83
CA ALA A 177 2.39 9.18 -8.22
C ALA A 177 2.80 8.53 -9.55
N GLU A 178 2.50 7.24 -9.76
CA GLU A 178 2.79 6.54 -11.01
C GLU A 178 1.99 7.10 -12.20
N VAL A 179 0.72 7.45 -12.00
CA VAL A 179 -0.09 8.12 -13.04
C VAL A 179 0.54 9.46 -13.40
N ALA A 180 0.83 10.30 -12.42
CA ALA A 180 1.43 11.62 -12.68
C ALA A 180 2.81 11.50 -13.34
N ARG A 181 3.69 10.60 -12.88
CA ARG A 181 5.00 10.34 -13.46
C ARG A 181 4.89 9.94 -14.94
N ASN A 182 4.07 8.93 -15.26
CA ASN A 182 3.89 8.45 -16.62
C ASN A 182 3.19 9.50 -17.51
N TYR A 183 2.31 10.33 -16.93
CA TYR A 183 1.73 11.47 -17.65
C TYR A 183 2.79 12.47 -18.09
N PHE A 184 3.71 12.87 -17.19
CA PHE A 184 4.80 13.78 -17.56
C PHE A 184 5.83 13.14 -18.50
N GLU A 185 6.08 11.83 -18.38
CA GLU A 185 6.88 11.10 -19.37
C GLU A 185 6.23 11.10 -20.75
N LEU A 186 4.90 10.95 -20.84
CA LEU A 186 4.16 11.07 -22.09
C LEU A 186 4.32 12.48 -22.69
N ARG A 187 4.06 13.53 -21.88
CA ARG A 187 4.18 14.92 -22.33
C ARG A 187 5.61 15.28 -22.75
N GLY A 188 6.60 14.78 -22.01
CA GLY A 188 8.00 14.91 -22.39
C GLY A 188 8.34 14.22 -23.71
N ALA A 189 7.83 13.02 -23.94
CA ALA A 189 8.01 12.31 -25.21
C ALA A 189 7.33 13.06 -26.39
N GLU A 190 6.13 13.62 -26.18
CA GLU A 190 5.44 14.45 -27.17
C GLU A 190 6.22 15.72 -27.51
N GLN A 191 6.77 16.41 -26.52
CA GLN A 191 7.59 17.60 -26.71
C GLN A 191 8.88 17.28 -27.50
N ARG A 192 9.58 16.21 -27.10
CA ARG A 192 10.77 15.74 -27.81
C ARG A 192 10.46 15.30 -29.24
N LEU A 193 9.32 14.66 -29.46
CA LEU A 193 8.85 14.32 -30.81
C LEU A 193 8.60 15.59 -31.65
N ALA A 194 7.98 16.61 -31.07
CA ALA A 194 7.76 17.88 -31.74
C ALA A 194 9.09 18.56 -32.11
N VAL A 195 10.07 18.59 -31.20
CA VAL A 195 11.44 19.10 -31.46
C VAL A 195 12.10 18.30 -32.58
N ALA A 196 12.05 16.96 -32.54
CA ALA A 196 12.65 16.09 -33.56
C ALA A 196 12.03 16.33 -34.94
N ARG A 197 10.70 16.48 -35.04
CA ARG A 197 10.01 16.79 -36.31
C ARG A 197 10.34 18.17 -36.85
N ALA A 198 10.35 19.20 -36.01
CA ALA A 198 10.74 20.54 -36.40
C ALA A 198 12.19 20.57 -36.93
N ASN A 199 13.08 19.81 -36.31
CA ASN A 199 14.47 19.69 -36.79
C ASN A 199 14.54 18.91 -38.10
N LEU A 200 13.76 17.85 -38.28
CA LEU A 200 13.68 17.11 -39.54
C LEU A 200 13.26 18.04 -40.73
N ASP A 201 12.25 18.88 -40.48
CA ASP A 201 11.80 19.84 -41.50
C ASP A 201 12.88 20.89 -41.79
N SER A 202 13.58 21.40 -40.76
CA SER A 202 14.72 22.31 -40.94
C SER A 202 15.86 21.67 -41.73
N GLN A 203 16.15 20.38 -41.55
CA GLN A 203 17.18 19.67 -42.32
C GLN A 203 16.76 19.41 -43.78
N ARG A 204 15.47 19.11 -44.00
CA ARG A 204 14.92 19.01 -45.38
C ARG A 204 15.08 20.31 -46.16
N ASP A 205 14.80 21.46 -45.51
CA ASP A 205 14.98 22.76 -46.12
C ASP A 205 16.46 23.08 -46.39
N SER A 206 17.34 22.74 -45.45
CA SER A 206 18.79 22.88 -45.63
C SER A 206 19.31 22.06 -46.81
N LEU A 207 18.90 20.79 -46.91
CA LEU A 207 19.25 19.91 -48.02
C LEU A 207 18.78 20.47 -49.37
N ARG A 208 17.54 21.00 -49.44
CA ARG A 208 16.98 21.60 -50.67
C ARG A 208 17.82 22.80 -51.14
N ILE A 209 18.27 23.66 -50.23
CA ILE A 209 19.14 24.80 -50.53
C ILE A 209 20.48 24.30 -51.08
N ILE A 210 21.12 23.32 -50.42
CA ILE A 210 22.42 22.80 -50.85
C ILE A 210 22.32 22.13 -52.22
N GLN A 211 21.28 21.33 -52.47
CA GLN A 211 21.01 20.71 -53.76
C GLN A 211 20.90 21.75 -54.87
N ALA A 212 20.20 22.85 -54.64
CA ALA A 212 20.08 23.95 -55.61
C ALA A 212 21.42 24.67 -55.83
N MET A 213 22.25 24.80 -54.81
CA MET A 213 23.60 25.41 -54.96
C MET A 213 24.54 24.51 -55.78
N VAL A 214 24.55 23.21 -55.52
CA VAL A 214 25.35 22.24 -56.27
C VAL A 214 24.90 22.18 -57.73
N SER A 215 23.58 22.09 -57.99
CA SER A 215 23.05 22.06 -59.33
C SER A 215 23.35 23.36 -60.16
N ALA A 216 23.50 24.48 -59.48
CA ALA A 216 23.92 25.77 -60.08
C ALA A 216 25.44 25.88 -60.20
N GLY A 217 26.22 24.86 -59.88
CA GLY A 217 27.68 24.87 -59.92
C GLY A 217 28.37 25.78 -58.89
N ARG A 218 27.64 26.13 -57.82
CA ARG A 218 28.10 26.99 -56.70
C ARG A 218 28.25 26.27 -55.37
N GLY A 219 27.98 24.97 -55.33
CA GLY A 219 28.06 24.17 -54.12
C GLY A 219 29.08 23.04 -54.26
N ASP A 220 29.48 22.45 -53.11
CA ASP A 220 30.36 21.28 -52.99
C ASP A 220 29.56 19.99 -52.82
N GLU A 221 29.96 18.93 -53.55
CA GLU A 221 29.37 17.61 -53.43
C GLU A 221 29.58 17.00 -52.04
N GLY A 222 30.66 17.35 -51.33
CA GLY A 222 30.92 16.96 -49.94
C GLY A 222 29.90 17.57 -48.96
N ASP A 223 29.50 18.83 -49.19
CA ASP A 223 28.43 19.49 -48.42
C ASP A 223 27.08 18.79 -48.66
N LEU A 224 26.81 18.41 -49.92
CA LEU A 224 25.59 17.67 -50.29
C LEU A 224 25.53 16.25 -49.59
N ALA A 225 26.65 15.54 -49.61
CA ALA A 225 26.76 14.26 -48.97
C ALA A 225 26.57 14.37 -47.42
N SER A 226 27.19 15.41 -46.84
CA SER A 226 27.06 15.70 -45.41
C SER A 226 25.63 16.09 -45.01
N ALA A 227 24.93 16.89 -45.82
CA ALA A 227 23.53 17.25 -45.57
C ALA A 227 22.58 16.07 -45.70
N ARG A 228 22.82 15.15 -46.64
CA ARG A 228 22.06 13.90 -46.74
C ARG A 228 22.27 13.02 -45.52
N ALA A 229 23.52 12.79 -45.09
CA ALA A 229 23.83 12.00 -43.89
C ALA A 229 23.18 12.57 -42.65
N GLU A 230 23.16 13.89 -42.48
CA GLU A 230 22.50 14.55 -41.34
C GLU A 230 20.98 14.39 -41.37
N LEU A 231 20.37 14.54 -42.56
CA LEU A 231 18.92 14.30 -42.71
C LEU A 231 18.53 12.89 -42.25
N GLU A 232 19.26 11.88 -42.71
CA GLU A 232 18.99 10.48 -42.29
C GLU A 232 19.21 10.30 -40.78
N THR A 233 20.24 10.93 -40.21
CA THR A 233 20.50 10.87 -38.76
C THR A 233 19.35 11.49 -37.94
N VAL A 234 18.87 12.66 -38.36
CA VAL A 234 17.74 13.34 -37.68
C VAL A 234 16.45 12.56 -37.89
N GLN A 235 16.22 12.01 -39.09
CA GLN A 235 15.06 11.17 -39.37
C GLN A 235 15.05 9.91 -38.46
N ALA A 236 16.20 9.29 -38.21
CA ALA A 236 16.34 8.14 -37.33
C ALA A 236 16.06 8.46 -35.85
N SER A 237 16.11 9.75 -35.46
CA SER A 237 15.79 10.18 -34.08
C SER A 237 14.27 10.22 -33.77
N VAL A 238 13.40 10.21 -34.81
CA VAL A 238 11.93 10.29 -34.62
C VAL A 238 11.30 8.98 -34.07
N PRO A 239 11.57 7.79 -34.62
CA PRO A 239 10.93 6.57 -34.17
C PRO A 239 11.12 6.24 -32.69
N PRO A 240 12.27 6.46 -32.05
CA PRO A 240 12.42 6.28 -30.60
C PRO A 240 11.48 7.15 -29.77
N GLN A 241 11.22 8.39 -30.18
CA GLN A 241 10.30 9.29 -29.46
C GLN A 241 8.84 8.86 -29.64
N GLU A 242 8.48 8.41 -30.83
CA GLU A 242 7.16 7.80 -31.05
C GLU A 242 6.94 6.55 -30.22
N THR A 243 7.97 5.71 -30.09
CA THR A 243 7.93 4.53 -29.23
C THR A 243 7.75 4.92 -27.76
N ALA A 244 8.54 5.88 -27.26
CA ALA A 244 8.45 6.37 -25.89
C ALA A 244 7.04 6.92 -25.59
N ARG A 245 6.47 7.73 -26.50
CA ARG A 245 5.11 8.25 -26.40
C ARG A 245 4.08 7.13 -26.26
N ARG A 246 4.14 6.13 -27.15
CA ARG A 246 3.19 5.02 -27.13
C ARG A 246 3.31 4.16 -25.86
N LEU A 247 4.54 3.87 -25.43
CA LEU A 247 4.76 3.09 -24.22
C LEU A 247 4.23 3.80 -22.95
N ALA A 248 4.43 5.12 -22.85
CA ALA A 248 3.88 5.91 -21.76
C ALA A 248 2.32 5.89 -21.77
N LEU A 249 1.72 6.03 -22.97
CA LEU A 249 0.25 5.94 -23.11
C LEU A 249 -0.28 4.55 -22.71
N TYR A 250 0.40 3.47 -23.12
CA TYR A 250 0.02 2.10 -22.72
C TYR A 250 0.13 1.89 -21.21
N ARG A 251 1.16 2.45 -20.59
CA ARG A 251 1.32 2.38 -19.14
C ARG A 251 0.22 3.14 -18.41
N LEU A 252 -0.15 4.33 -18.89
CA LEU A 252 -1.30 5.10 -18.34
C LEU A 252 -2.61 4.33 -18.48
N ALA A 253 -2.85 3.66 -19.59
CA ALA A 253 -4.04 2.83 -19.75
C ALA A 253 -4.11 1.73 -18.67
N VAL A 254 -3.02 0.99 -18.46
CA VAL A 254 -2.95 -0.06 -17.43
C VAL A 254 -3.16 0.53 -16.03
N LEU A 255 -2.54 1.67 -15.72
CA LEU A 255 -2.74 2.35 -14.43
C LEU A 255 -4.19 2.79 -14.21
N ALA A 256 -4.87 3.19 -15.28
CA ALA A 256 -6.30 3.53 -15.28
C ALA A 256 -7.23 2.30 -15.28
N GLY A 257 -6.68 1.07 -15.26
CA GLY A 257 -7.46 -0.16 -15.30
C GLY A 257 -8.13 -0.42 -16.65
N LEU A 258 -7.54 0.08 -17.73
CA LEU A 258 -8.00 -0.03 -19.11
C LEU A 258 -7.03 -0.82 -19.96
N ARG A 259 -7.53 -1.38 -21.07
CA ARG A 259 -6.66 -1.86 -22.15
C ARG A 259 -6.10 -0.66 -22.94
N PRO A 260 -4.89 -0.75 -23.50
CA PRO A 260 -4.28 0.34 -24.26
C PRO A 260 -5.18 0.96 -25.33
N VAL A 261 -6.00 0.13 -26.01
CA VAL A 261 -6.94 0.57 -27.06
C VAL A 261 -8.12 1.39 -26.51
N GLU A 262 -8.46 1.21 -25.23
CA GLU A 262 -9.62 1.85 -24.59
C GLU A 262 -9.33 3.28 -24.10
N LEU A 263 -8.07 3.58 -23.76
CA LEU A 263 -7.69 4.93 -23.34
C LEU A 263 -7.73 5.92 -24.52
N GLY A 264 -7.38 5.43 -25.72
CA GLY A 264 -7.29 6.27 -26.91
C GLY A 264 -6.11 7.26 -26.87
N GLU A 265 -6.15 8.25 -27.76
CA GLU A 265 -5.22 9.37 -27.74
C GLU A 265 -5.69 10.42 -26.73
N LEU A 266 -4.75 11.01 -26.01
CA LEU A 266 -5.05 12.16 -25.15
C LEU A 266 -5.05 13.44 -25.98
N ASP A 267 -5.84 14.44 -25.54
CA ASP A 267 -5.84 15.75 -26.17
C ASP A 267 -4.44 16.38 -26.16
N ALA A 268 -4.19 17.33 -27.06
CA ALA A 268 -2.94 18.07 -27.10
C ALA A 268 -2.57 18.63 -25.72
N ALA A 269 -1.28 18.63 -25.41
CA ALA A 269 -0.81 19.14 -24.12
C ALA A 269 -1.24 20.59 -23.91
N THR A 270 -1.88 20.87 -22.79
CA THR A 270 -2.04 22.24 -22.32
C THR A 270 -0.66 22.73 -21.85
N PRO A 271 -0.27 23.98 -22.16
CA PRO A 271 0.97 24.52 -21.63
C PRO A 271 0.98 24.38 -20.10
N GLN A 272 1.98 23.70 -19.60
CA GLN A 272 2.10 23.46 -18.16
C GLN A 272 2.43 24.78 -17.45
N PRO A 273 1.77 25.11 -16.34
CA PRO A 273 2.11 26.30 -15.56
C PRO A 273 3.55 26.16 -15.06
N PRO A 274 4.32 27.26 -14.99
CA PRO A 274 5.65 27.20 -14.40
C PRO A 274 5.53 26.69 -12.94
N LEU A 275 6.46 25.82 -12.56
CA LEU A 275 6.49 25.29 -11.20
C LEU A 275 6.65 26.45 -10.20
N ALA A 276 5.97 26.36 -9.08
CA ALA A 276 6.01 27.38 -8.04
C ALA A 276 7.45 27.62 -7.58
N ALA A 277 7.83 28.88 -7.42
CA ALA A 277 9.16 29.26 -6.95
C ALA A 277 9.51 28.69 -5.56
N ARG A 278 8.48 28.41 -4.75
CA ARG A 278 8.58 27.70 -3.46
C ARG A 278 7.52 26.63 -3.37
N LEU A 279 7.93 25.39 -3.10
CA LEU A 279 7.03 24.28 -2.90
C LEU A 279 6.62 24.17 -1.43
N ARG A 280 5.36 23.83 -1.19
CA ARG A 280 4.82 23.56 0.15
C ARG A 280 5.11 22.12 0.53
N ILE A 281 5.97 21.92 1.52
CA ILE A 281 6.37 20.58 2.00
C ILE A 281 5.86 20.26 3.40
N GLY A 282 5.26 21.23 4.11
CA GLY A 282 4.75 21.03 5.46
C GLY A 282 5.84 20.90 6.53
N ASP A 283 5.43 20.53 7.74
CA ASP A 283 6.35 20.14 8.81
C ASP A 283 6.78 18.67 8.59
N VAL A 284 8.05 18.49 8.28
CA VAL A 284 8.64 17.17 7.94
C VAL A 284 8.51 16.15 9.09
N GLY A 285 8.69 16.56 10.34
CA GLY A 285 8.53 15.67 11.47
C GLY A 285 7.11 15.14 11.62
N ALA A 286 6.11 16.01 11.42
CA ALA A 286 4.71 15.65 11.41
C ALA A 286 4.34 14.77 10.19
N LEU A 287 4.93 15.02 9.02
CA LEU A 287 4.68 14.27 7.79
C LEU A 287 5.18 12.82 7.89
N LEU A 288 6.39 12.60 8.41
CA LEU A 288 6.91 11.25 8.61
C LEU A 288 6.02 10.42 9.53
N SER A 289 5.45 11.03 10.58
CA SER A 289 4.52 10.34 11.47
C SER A 289 3.16 10.00 10.82
N ARG A 290 2.81 10.67 9.72
CA ARG A 290 1.56 10.47 8.96
C ARG A 290 1.72 9.51 7.78
N ARG A 291 2.94 9.18 7.36
CA ARG A 291 3.18 8.28 6.22
C ARG A 291 2.51 6.92 6.45
N PRO A 292 1.73 6.44 5.47
CA PRO A 292 1.01 5.17 5.64
C PRO A 292 1.93 3.97 5.79
N ASP A 293 3.09 3.93 5.13
CA ASP A 293 4.07 2.85 5.24
C ASP A 293 4.67 2.76 6.65
N ILE A 294 4.99 3.88 7.28
CA ILE A 294 5.45 3.94 8.68
C ILE A 294 4.33 3.48 9.62
N ARG A 295 3.09 3.92 9.36
CA ARG A 295 1.93 3.50 10.16
C ARG A 295 1.67 1.99 10.03
N ALA A 296 1.78 1.42 8.83
CA ALA A 296 1.63 -0.02 8.61
C ALA A 296 2.70 -0.81 9.39
N ALA A 297 3.96 -0.38 9.34
CA ALA A 297 5.05 -1.01 10.08
C ALA A 297 4.84 -0.92 11.60
N GLU A 298 4.39 0.23 12.11
CA GLU A 298 4.07 0.45 13.53
C GLU A 298 2.92 -0.46 13.99
N ARG A 299 1.85 -0.59 13.19
CA ARG A 299 0.73 -1.49 13.49
C ARG A 299 1.13 -2.97 13.45
N ASN A 300 2.02 -3.38 12.54
CA ASN A 300 2.57 -4.74 12.51
C ASN A 300 3.41 -5.04 13.76
N MET A 301 4.17 -4.05 14.26
CA MET A 301 4.89 -4.17 15.52
C MET A 301 3.92 -4.34 16.71
N ALA A 302 2.81 -3.60 16.73
CA ALA A 302 1.76 -3.75 17.74
C ALA A 302 1.14 -5.17 17.69
N ALA A 303 0.86 -5.69 16.49
CA ALA A 303 0.36 -7.05 16.31
C ALA A 303 1.35 -8.11 16.84
N ALA A 304 2.64 -7.95 16.54
CA ALA A 304 3.67 -8.87 17.03
C ALA A 304 3.82 -8.83 18.57
N SER A 305 3.60 -7.67 19.21
CA SER A 305 3.53 -7.55 20.66
C SER A 305 2.36 -8.33 21.24
N ALA A 306 1.18 -8.24 20.63
CA ALA A 306 0.00 -9.01 21.02
C ALA A 306 0.23 -10.53 20.85
N ASP A 307 0.92 -10.97 19.80
CA ASP A 307 1.30 -12.38 19.59
C ASP A 307 2.21 -12.91 20.71
N VAL A 308 3.10 -12.07 21.26
CA VAL A 308 3.88 -12.44 22.46
C VAL A 308 2.94 -12.67 23.65
N GLY A 309 1.88 -11.86 23.78
CA GLY A 309 0.83 -12.05 24.79
C GLY A 309 0.12 -13.40 24.62
N VAL A 310 -0.31 -13.73 23.40
CA VAL A 310 -0.92 -15.03 23.08
C VAL A 310 0.00 -16.20 23.48
N ALA A 311 1.27 -16.16 23.05
CA ALA A 311 2.24 -17.20 23.37
C ALA A 311 2.59 -17.25 24.87
N THR A 312 2.47 -16.14 25.59
CA THR A 312 2.63 -16.10 27.03
C THR A 312 1.45 -16.76 27.74
N ALA A 313 0.22 -16.52 27.25
CA ALA A 313 -0.99 -17.13 27.80
C ALA A 313 -1.00 -18.67 27.66
N GLU A 314 -0.29 -19.24 26.68
CA GLU A 314 -0.13 -20.70 26.52
C GLU A 314 0.65 -21.37 27.68
N LEU A 315 1.32 -20.60 28.53
CA LEU A 315 1.99 -21.13 29.74
C LEU A 315 1.00 -21.39 30.88
N TYR A 316 -0.22 -20.91 30.80
CA TYR A 316 -1.24 -20.99 31.85
C TYR A 316 -2.32 -22.00 31.50
N PRO A 317 -3.09 -22.48 32.53
CA PRO A 317 -4.21 -23.37 32.30
C PRO A 317 -5.32 -22.71 31.49
N ARG A 318 -5.90 -23.45 30.54
CA ARG A 318 -7.15 -23.08 29.86
C ARG A 318 -8.34 -23.63 30.60
N ILE A 319 -9.38 -22.81 30.66
CA ILE A 319 -10.65 -23.20 31.31
C ILE A 319 -11.71 -23.24 30.22
N ASP A 320 -12.23 -24.45 29.98
CA ASP A 320 -13.25 -24.69 28.97
C ASP A 320 -14.58 -24.97 29.67
N LEU A 321 -15.66 -24.39 29.16
CA LEU A 321 -17.04 -24.70 29.55
C LEU A 321 -17.73 -25.37 28.36
N GLY A 322 -18.23 -26.58 28.58
CA GLY A 322 -18.97 -27.35 27.59
C GLY A 322 -20.43 -27.57 28.03
N GLY A 323 -21.32 -27.61 27.06
CA GLY A 323 -22.74 -27.90 27.29
C GLY A 323 -23.33 -28.77 26.19
N PHE A 324 -24.33 -29.57 26.53
CA PHE A 324 -25.15 -30.30 25.57
C PHE A 324 -26.61 -30.15 25.93
N LEU A 325 -27.46 -29.99 24.94
CA LEU A 325 -28.91 -30.01 25.05
C LEU A 325 -29.50 -30.73 23.82
N GLY A 326 -30.22 -31.84 24.07
CA GLY A 326 -30.77 -32.62 22.97
C GLY A 326 -31.43 -33.94 23.38
N PHE A 327 -31.23 -34.93 22.54
CA PHE A 327 -31.74 -36.29 22.74
C PHE A 327 -30.59 -37.28 22.72
N VAL A 328 -30.62 -38.22 23.68
CA VAL A 328 -29.71 -39.37 23.75
C VAL A 328 -30.52 -40.61 24.00
N ALA A 329 -30.45 -41.61 23.11
CA ALA A 329 -31.19 -42.86 23.26
C ALA A 329 -30.29 -44.08 22.95
N LEU A 330 -30.50 -45.19 23.63
CA LEU A 330 -29.83 -46.45 23.37
C LEU A 330 -30.62 -47.34 22.39
N ARG A 331 -31.89 -47.00 22.14
CA ARG A 331 -32.77 -47.69 21.19
C ARG A 331 -33.29 -46.63 20.20
N GLY A 332 -33.34 -47.00 18.92
CA GLY A 332 -33.83 -46.08 17.89
C GLY A 332 -35.30 -45.68 18.08
N ALA A 333 -36.13 -46.57 18.64
CA ALA A 333 -37.55 -46.32 18.93
C ALA A 333 -37.78 -45.24 20.01
N ASP A 334 -36.83 -45.07 20.92
CA ASP A 334 -36.92 -44.09 22.01
C ASP A 334 -36.41 -42.71 21.64
N PHE A 335 -35.72 -42.62 20.48
CA PHE A 335 -35.10 -41.38 20.04
C PHE A 335 -36.14 -40.32 19.68
N GLY A 336 -35.96 -39.10 20.22
CA GLY A 336 -36.90 -37.99 20.06
C GLY A 336 -38.07 -37.99 21.08
N SER A 337 -38.22 -39.08 21.91
CA SER A 337 -39.22 -39.15 22.99
C SER A 337 -38.86 -38.25 24.17
N ALA A 338 -39.81 -38.01 25.05
CA ALA A 338 -39.59 -37.30 26.30
C ALA A 338 -38.52 -37.96 27.21
N SER A 339 -38.44 -39.31 27.19
CA SER A 339 -37.48 -40.09 27.96
C SER A 339 -36.04 -40.00 27.44
N SER A 340 -35.83 -39.59 26.19
CA SER A 340 -34.50 -39.42 25.58
C SER A 340 -33.96 -37.98 25.67
N ARG A 341 -34.71 -37.02 26.25
CA ARG A 341 -34.22 -35.67 26.48
C ARG A 341 -33.02 -35.70 27.44
N ALA A 342 -31.96 -35.04 27.06
CA ALA A 342 -30.72 -35.01 27.82
C ALA A 342 -30.09 -33.64 27.81
N PHE A 343 -29.47 -33.24 28.89
CA PHE A 343 -28.58 -32.08 28.94
C PHE A 343 -27.36 -32.42 29.78
N SER A 344 -26.27 -31.74 29.49
CA SER A 344 -25.09 -31.76 30.36
C SER A 344 -24.43 -30.38 30.34
N VAL A 345 -23.80 -30.00 31.44
CA VAL A 345 -22.90 -28.87 31.58
C VAL A 345 -21.63 -29.39 32.23
N ALA A 346 -20.50 -29.13 31.62
CA ALA A 346 -19.20 -29.57 32.09
C ALA A 346 -18.20 -28.40 32.03
N SER A 347 -17.36 -28.28 33.05
CA SER A 347 -16.20 -27.43 33.06
C SER A 347 -14.93 -28.25 33.05
N GLY A 348 -13.96 -27.89 32.22
CA GLY A 348 -12.66 -28.56 32.14
C GLY A 348 -11.53 -27.57 32.39
N VAL A 349 -10.43 -28.06 32.96
CA VAL A 349 -9.17 -27.32 33.03
C VAL A 349 -8.13 -28.12 32.26
N ASN A 350 -7.59 -27.52 31.23
CA ASN A 350 -6.54 -28.13 30.42
C ASN A 350 -5.23 -27.35 30.59
N TRP A 351 -4.24 -28.00 31.17
CA TRP A 351 -2.92 -27.41 31.37
C TRP A 351 -1.82 -28.39 30.91
N PRO A 352 -1.09 -28.05 29.85
CA PRO A 352 -0.04 -28.90 29.33
C PRO A 352 1.26 -28.79 30.18
N ALA A 353 1.16 -29.07 31.51
CA ALA A 353 2.25 -28.87 32.47
C ALA A 353 3.55 -29.58 32.08
N PHE A 354 3.50 -30.76 31.46
CA PHE A 354 4.67 -31.50 30.99
C PHE A 354 5.20 -31.03 29.63
N HIS A 355 4.46 -30.14 28.92
CA HIS A 355 4.85 -29.53 27.66
C HIS A 355 5.24 -28.05 27.78
N LEU A 356 5.47 -27.53 28.98
CA LEU A 356 5.91 -26.18 29.26
C LEU A 356 7.20 -25.80 28.46
N PRO A 357 8.20 -26.68 28.29
CA PRO A 357 9.36 -26.35 27.45
C PRO A 357 9.00 -25.97 26.00
N THR A 358 7.97 -26.63 25.43
CA THR A 358 7.45 -26.30 24.09
C THR A 358 6.75 -24.94 24.08
N ALA A 359 5.92 -24.63 25.07
CA ALA A 359 5.28 -23.32 25.20
C ALA A 359 6.31 -22.20 25.41
N LEU A 360 7.34 -22.42 26.21
CA LEU A 360 8.47 -21.49 26.36
C LEU A 360 9.24 -21.27 25.05
N ALA A 361 9.43 -22.33 24.25
CA ALA A 361 10.04 -22.19 22.93
C ALA A 361 9.19 -21.34 21.98
N ARG A 362 7.85 -21.53 21.96
CA ARG A 362 6.91 -20.71 21.20
C ARG A 362 6.94 -19.24 21.64
N LYS A 363 6.95 -18.99 22.96
CA LYS A 363 7.11 -17.63 23.50
C LYS A 363 8.41 -16.99 23.02
N ARG A 364 9.54 -17.69 23.12
CA ARG A 364 10.84 -17.15 22.60
C ARG A 364 10.78 -16.88 21.11
N ALA A 365 10.13 -17.72 20.32
CA ALA A 365 9.94 -17.49 18.88
C ALA A 365 9.07 -16.25 18.61
N ALA A 366 8.00 -16.04 19.37
CA ALA A 366 7.17 -14.84 19.27
C ALA A 366 7.95 -13.58 19.67
N GLN A 367 8.74 -13.63 20.74
CA GLN A 367 9.62 -12.53 21.15
C GLN A 367 10.65 -12.18 20.08
N ALA A 368 11.27 -13.17 19.46
CA ALA A 368 12.24 -12.95 18.37
C ALA A 368 11.57 -12.30 17.14
N ARG A 369 10.33 -12.71 16.79
CA ARG A 369 9.54 -12.06 15.74
C ARG A 369 9.22 -10.61 16.08
N SER A 370 8.83 -10.33 17.33
CA SER A 370 8.54 -8.96 17.79
C SER A 370 9.78 -8.06 17.68
N VAL A 371 10.96 -8.54 18.06
CA VAL A 371 12.23 -7.82 17.85
C VAL A 371 12.49 -7.56 16.36
N GLY A 372 12.18 -8.52 15.50
CA GLY A 372 12.28 -8.36 14.04
C GLY A 372 11.35 -7.26 13.49
N GLU A 373 10.12 -7.16 14.02
CA GLU A 373 9.18 -6.11 13.60
C GLU A 373 9.58 -4.71 14.11
N VAL A 374 10.22 -4.61 15.30
CA VAL A 374 10.83 -3.36 15.77
C VAL A 374 11.92 -2.90 14.79
N ALA A 375 12.84 -3.79 14.43
CA ALA A 375 13.92 -3.47 13.49
C ALA A 375 13.35 -3.08 12.10
N ARG A 376 12.26 -3.72 11.66
CA ARG A 376 11.57 -3.38 10.40
C ARG A 376 10.96 -1.97 10.46
N TYR A 377 10.31 -1.62 11.56
CA TYR A 377 9.80 -0.28 11.78
C TYR A 377 10.92 0.77 11.72
N GLU A 378 12.02 0.55 12.43
CA GLU A 378 13.18 1.45 12.42
C GLU A 378 13.76 1.58 11.00
N GLN A 379 13.90 0.48 10.26
CA GLN A 379 14.34 0.49 8.86
C GLN A 379 13.38 1.29 7.96
N THR A 380 12.07 1.13 8.13
CA THR A 380 11.07 1.87 7.35
C THR A 380 11.18 3.37 7.60
N VAL A 381 11.40 3.79 8.85
CA VAL A 381 11.61 5.20 9.19
C VAL A 381 12.88 5.75 8.52
N LEU A 382 14.00 5.02 8.59
CA LEU A 382 15.25 5.43 7.95
C LEU A 382 15.11 5.54 6.43
N GLN A 383 14.45 4.57 5.78
CA GLN A 383 14.18 4.62 4.34
C GLN A 383 13.25 5.78 3.95
N ALA A 384 12.27 6.10 4.78
CA ALA A 384 11.40 7.25 4.56
C ALA A 384 12.15 8.59 4.62
N VAL A 385 13.10 8.73 5.54
CA VAL A 385 13.99 9.90 5.63
C VAL A 385 14.91 9.98 4.42
N GLU A 386 15.54 8.86 4.05
CA GLU A 386 16.41 8.78 2.85
C GLU A 386 15.63 9.17 1.58
N GLU A 387 14.42 8.60 1.38
CA GLU A 387 13.58 8.90 0.21
C GLU A 387 13.25 10.40 0.15
N LEU A 388 12.91 11.01 1.27
CA LEU A 388 12.57 12.43 1.34
C LEU A 388 13.78 13.32 1.06
N GLU A 389 14.92 13.08 1.73
CA GLU A 389 16.16 13.85 1.50
C GLU A 389 16.64 13.71 0.06
N GLY A 390 16.58 12.49 -0.48
CA GLY A 390 16.92 12.23 -1.89
C GLY A 390 16.00 12.99 -2.85
N ALA A 391 14.69 13.00 -2.58
CA ALA A 391 13.72 13.71 -3.43
C ALA A 391 13.89 15.23 -3.36
N LEU A 392 14.16 15.80 -2.19
CA LEU A 392 14.45 17.22 -2.02
C LEU A 392 15.70 17.64 -2.79
N THR A 393 16.78 16.89 -2.63
CA THR A 393 18.04 17.12 -3.35
C THR A 393 17.86 17.00 -4.85
N GLN A 394 17.21 15.91 -5.30
CA GLN A 394 16.97 15.68 -6.74
C GLN A 394 16.15 16.80 -7.37
N TYR A 395 15.09 17.25 -6.69
CA TYR A 395 14.29 18.37 -7.19
C TYR A 395 15.12 19.65 -7.31
N GLY A 396 15.86 20.04 -6.26
CA GLY A 396 16.69 21.24 -6.27
C GLY A 396 17.73 21.24 -7.37
N GLN A 397 18.48 20.15 -7.51
CA GLN A 397 19.52 20.03 -8.56
C GLN A 397 18.92 19.99 -9.98
N THR A 398 17.73 19.41 -10.14
CA THR A 398 17.03 19.38 -11.44
C THR A 398 16.58 20.79 -11.84
N GLN A 399 16.08 21.62 -10.91
CA GLN A 399 15.72 23.02 -11.20
C GLN A 399 16.94 23.83 -11.64
N GLN A 400 18.06 23.70 -10.95
CA GLN A 400 19.31 24.39 -11.34
C GLN A 400 19.78 23.96 -12.73
N ARG A 401 19.76 22.64 -13.00
CA ARG A 401 20.12 22.09 -14.32
C ARG A 401 19.22 22.63 -15.43
N LEU A 402 17.89 22.68 -15.20
CA LEU A 402 16.93 23.19 -16.16
C LEU A 402 17.25 24.66 -16.53
N GLY A 403 17.53 25.51 -15.54
CA GLY A 403 17.90 26.89 -15.76
C GLY A 403 19.14 27.04 -16.64
N ASN A 404 20.20 26.27 -16.38
CA ASN A 404 21.44 26.30 -17.17
C ASN A 404 21.23 25.79 -18.60
N LEU A 405 20.44 24.71 -18.78
CA LEU A 405 20.15 24.15 -20.10
C LEU A 405 19.28 25.10 -20.94
N ALA A 406 18.34 25.82 -20.35
CA ALA A 406 17.50 26.81 -21.01
C ALA A 406 18.36 27.95 -21.56
N GLN A 407 19.35 28.45 -20.81
CA GLN A 407 20.32 29.45 -21.29
C GLN A 407 21.19 28.89 -22.42
N ALA A 408 21.69 27.65 -22.28
CA ALA A 408 22.49 27.02 -23.34
C ALA A 408 21.68 26.84 -24.62
N ALA A 409 20.40 26.47 -24.54
CA ALA A 409 19.52 26.36 -25.71
C ALA A 409 19.30 27.73 -26.40
N ALA A 410 19.09 28.80 -25.62
CA ALA A 410 18.93 30.15 -26.18
C ALA A 410 20.19 30.60 -26.92
N HIS A 411 21.38 30.42 -26.34
CA HIS A 411 22.64 30.79 -26.96
C HIS A 411 22.97 29.95 -28.19
N SER A 412 22.72 28.63 -28.16
CA SER A 412 22.94 27.75 -29.31
C SER A 412 22.00 28.05 -30.47
N ALA A 413 20.74 28.39 -30.20
CA ALA A 413 19.80 28.83 -31.23
C ALA A 413 20.29 30.10 -31.95
N ARG A 414 20.79 31.10 -31.19
CA ARG A 414 21.38 32.32 -31.76
C ARG A 414 22.63 32.04 -32.57
N ALA A 415 23.50 31.15 -32.11
CA ALA A 415 24.71 30.75 -32.86
C ALA A 415 24.35 30.08 -34.19
N ALA A 416 23.35 29.17 -34.19
CA ALA A 416 22.90 28.50 -35.41
C ALA A 416 22.26 29.48 -36.41
N GLU A 417 21.49 30.46 -35.94
CA GLU A 417 20.92 31.52 -36.77
C GLU A 417 22.02 32.35 -37.45
N LEU A 418 23.03 32.79 -36.70
CA LEU A 418 24.14 33.56 -37.22
C LEU A 418 25.01 32.76 -38.21
N ALA A 419 25.23 31.47 -37.93
CA ALA A 419 25.96 30.58 -38.84
C ALA A 419 25.24 30.43 -40.18
N ARG A 420 23.90 30.23 -40.17
CA ARG A 420 23.07 30.16 -41.38
C ARG A 420 23.09 31.46 -42.19
N LEU A 421 23.06 32.62 -41.51
CA LEU A 421 23.15 33.92 -42.19
C LEU A 421 24.49 34.08 -42.90
N ARG A 422 25.59 33.84 -42.19
CA ARG A 422 26.95 33.94 -42.76
C ARG A 422 27.19 32.98 -43.93
N TYR A 423 26.67 31.76 -43.85
CA TYR A 423 26.76 30.79 -44.93
C TYR A 423 26.05 31.27 -46.20
N ARG A 424 24.85 31.85 -46.08
CA ARG A 424 24.09 32.41 -47.21
C ARG A 424 24.85 33.58 -47.90
N GLU A 425 25.61 34.31 -47.12
CA GLU A 425 26.47 35.41 -47.62
C GLU A 425 27.83 34.91 -48.12
N GLY A 426 28.12 33.62 -48.10
CA GLY A 426 29.40 33.05 -48.54
C GLY A 426 30.56 33.25 -47.56
N GLY A 427 30.26 33.70 -46.30
CA GLY A 427 31.26 34.04 -45.30
C GLY A 427 31.72 32.89 -44.40
N THR A 428 31.14 31.68 -44.53
CA THR A 428 31.52 30.50 -43.72
C THR A 428 31.20 29.19 -44.45
N PRO A 429 31.96 28.09 -44.25
CA PRO A 429 31.65 26.77 -44.78
C PRO A 429 30.35 26.19 -44.20
N TYR A 430 29.69 25.30 -44.96
CA TYR A 430 28.47 24.57 -44.50
C TYR A 430 28.71 23.77 -43.23
N LEU A 431 29.88 23.17 -43.06
CA LEU A 431 30.25 22.43 -41.83
C LEU A 431 30.03 23.24 -40.55
N THR A 432 30.31 24.57 -40.59
CA THR A 432 30.06 25.46 -39.44
C THR A 432 28.57 25.59 -39.13
N VAL A 433 27.72 25.63 -40.16
CA VAL A 433 26.25 25.63 -40.00
C VAL A 433 25.78 24.31 -39.40
N LEU A 434 26.31 23.21 -39.94
CA LEU A 434 25.94 21.83 -39.46
C LEU A 434 26.31 21.65 -38.00
N ASP A 435 27.50 22.04 -37.56
CA ASP A 435 27.94 21.94 -36.17
C ASP A 435 27.11 22.82 -35.23
N ALA A 436 26.76 24.04 -35.65
CA ALA A 436 25.90 24.92 -34.89
C ALA A 436 24.47 24.38 -34.78
N GLN A 437 23.92 23.78 -35.84
CA GLN A 437 22.59 23.13 -35.83
C GLN A 437 22.58 21.90 -34.95
N ARG A 438 23.59 21.02 -34.98
CA ARG A 438 23.74 19.89 -34.10
C ARG A 438 23.79 20.30 -32.62
N THR A 439 24.53 21.39 -32.34
CA THR A 439 24.61 21.92 -30.97
C THR A 439 23.25 22.45 -30.49
N GLN A 440 22.54 23.19 -31.36
CA GLN A 440 21.18 23.68 -31.06
C GLN A 440 20.21 22.51 -30.80
N LEU A 441 20.23 21.49 -31.66
CA LEU A 441 19.34 20.30 -31.51
C LEU A 441 19.58 19.59 -30.20
N ARG A 442 20.85 19.31 -29.85
CA ARG A 442 21.21 18.68 -28.57
C ARG A 442 20.77 19.52 -27.37
N ALA A 443 20.93 20.85 -27.45
CA ALA A 443 20.52 21.73 -26.37
C ALA A 443 18.99 21.78 -26.21
N GLN A 444 18.22 21.80 -27.28
CA GLN A 444 16.76 21.76 -27.25
C GLN A 444 16.23 20.43 -26.70
N ASP A 445 16.78 19.29 -27.12
CA ASP A 445 16.42 17.98 -26.58
C ASP A 445 16.79 17.88 -25.09
N ALA A 446 17.95 18.41 -24.68
CA ALA A 446 18.36 18.43 -23.28
C ALA A 446 17.43 19.28 -22.39
N VAL A 447 16.89 20.41 -22.90
CA VAL A 447 15.86 21.19 -22.19
C VAL A 447 14.59 20.39 -22.02
N ALA A 448 14.06 19.80 -23.09
CA ALA A 448 12.84 18.99 -23.03
C ALA A 448 12.98 17.81 -22.05
N GLN A 449 14.15 17.16 -22.01
CA GLN A 449 14.45 16.13 -21.01
C GLN A 449 14.49 16.71 -19.59
N ALA A 450 15.11 17.87 -19.38
CA ALA A 450 15.22 18.50 -18.06
C ALA A 450 13.87 19.00 -17.54
N GLU A 451 13.00 19.50 -18.41
CA GLU A 451 11.61 19.86 -18.07
C GLU A 451 10.83 18.63 -17.60
N THR A 452 10.89 17.54 -18.34
CA THR A 452 10.27 16.26 -17.93
C THR A 452 10.83 15.79 -16.58
N ALA A 453 12.15 15.82 -16.40
CA ALA A 453 12.81 15.45 -15.17
C ALA A 453 12.38 16.35 -13.99
N SER A 454 12.11 17.63 -14.23
CA SER A 454 11.62 18.58 -13.22
C SER A 454 10.25 18.17 -12.70
N TYR A 455 9.29 17.84 -13.57
CA TYR A 455 7.97 17.38 -13.15
C TYR A 455 8.02 15.99 -12.50
N THR A 456 8.81 15.06 -13.01
CA THR A 456 8.92 13.73 -12.41
C THR A 456 9.62 13.76 -11.05
N SER A 457 10.58 14.66 -10.82
CA SER A 457 11.18 14.88 -9.50
C SER A 457 10.20 15.54 -8.52
N LEU A 458 9.32 16.42 -8.99
CA LEU A 458 8.22 16.97 -8.19
C LEU A 458 7.26 15.88 -7.73
N VAL A 459 6.87 14.99 -8.65
CA VAL A 459 6.02 13.83 -8.32
C VAL A 459 6.69 12.93 -7.26
N ALA A 460 7.98 12.64 -7.43
CA ALA A 460 8.75 11.85 -6.47
C ALA A 460 8.78 12.52 -5.08
N LEU A 461 8.93 13.84 -5.03
CA LEU A 461 8.89 14.60 -3.79
C LEU A 461 7.53 14.51 -3.10
N TYR A 462 6.43 14.72 -3.82
CA TYR A 462 5.09 14.58 -3.20
C TYR A 462 4.79 13.15 -2.77
N LYS A 463 5.27 12.14 -3.48
CA LYS A 463 5.19 10.74 -3.06
C LYS A 463 5.96 10.52 -1.76
N ALA A 464 7.20 11.02 -1.63
CA ALA A 464 8.03 10.91 -0.44
C ALA A 464 7.43 11.63 0.78
N LEU A 465 6.70 12.73 0.55
CA LEU A 465 5.93 13.45 1.57
C LEU A 465 4.67 12.70 2.04
N GLY A 466 4.36 11.54 1.45
CA GLY A 466 3.16 10.78 1.75
C GLY A 466 1.91 11.29 1.03
N GLY A 467 2.05 12.06 -0.06
CA GLY A 467 0.97 12.46 -0.96
C GLY A 467 -0.15 13.29 -0.35
N GLY A 468 0.06 13.95 0.80
CA GLY A 468 -0.97 14.76 1.46
C GLY A 468 -2.11 13.95 2.11
N TRP A 469 -1.92 12.65 2.30
CA TRP A 469 -2.89 11.78 2.95
C TRP A 469 -3.17 12.23 4.39
N GLU A 470 -4.43 12.56 4.69
CA GLU A 470 -4.93 12.60 6.07
C GLU A 470 -5.54 11.24 6.42
N ALA A 471 -5.09 10.67 7.55
CA ALA A 471 -5.82 9.54 8.12
C ALA A 471 -7.28 9.98 8.34
N PRO A 472 -8.29 9.14 8.03
CA PRO A 472 -9.65 9.43 8.43
C PRO A 472 -9.64 9.77 9.92
N SER A 473 -10.20 10.93 10.28
CA SER A 473 -10.37 11.29 11.71
C SER A 473 -11.12 10.13 12.38
N GLU A 474 -10.69 9.70 13.55
CA GLU A 474 -11.27 8.57 14.31
C GLU A 474 -12.79 8.71 14.58
N THR A 475 -13.40 9.83 14.18
CA THR A 475 -14.83 10.16 14.34
C THR A 475 -15.73 9.70 13.21
N GLU A 476 -15.21 9.22 12.07
CA GLU A 476 -16.02 8.68 10.98
C GLU A 476 -15.88 7.16 10.84
N THR A 477 -16.34 6.43 11.85
CA THR A 477 -16.71 5.03 11.66
C THR A 477 -18.13 5.02 11.10
N PRO A 478 -18.37 4.70 9.80
CA PRO A 478 -19.71 4.45 9.34
C PRO A 478 -20.22 3.20 10.05
N ARG A 479 -21.19 3.36 10.96
CA ARG A 479 -21.99 2.23 11.44
C ARG A 479 -22.47 1.48 10.19
N ALA A 480 -22.08 0.22 10.10
CA ALA A 480 -22.58 -0.71 9.09
C ALA A 480 -24.10 -0.59 9.03
N GLN A 481 -24.63 -0.06 7.94
CA GLN A 481 -26.05 -0.17 7.64
C GLN A 481 -26.32 -1.65 7.39
N SER A 482 -27.06 -2.28 8.29
CA SER A 482 -27.63 -3.61 8.06
C SER A 482 -28.34 -3.64 6.71
N PRO A 483 -28.09 -4.66 5.88
CA PRO A 483 -28.84 -4.79 4.63
C PRO A 483 -30.32 -4.94 4.94
N ALA A 484 -31.17 -4.12 4.28
CA ALA A 484 -32.60 -4.23 4.35
C ALA A 484 -33.05 -5.64 3.91
N PRO A 485 -34.07 -6.24 4.57
CA PRO A 485 -34.58 -7.55 4.17
C PRO A 485 -35.14 -7.47 2.75
N ALA A 486 -34.77 -8.44 1.92
CA ALA A 486 -35.29 -8.60 0.57
C ALA A 486 -36.81 -8.76 0.60
N PRO A 487 -37.57 -8.18 -0.35
CA PRO A 487 -39.02 -8.38 -0.42
C PRO A 487 -39.30 -9.84 -0.78
N ALA A 488 -40.21 -10.44 0.00
CA ALA A 488 -40.78 -11.73 -0.28
C ALA A 488 -41.57 -11.68 -1.59
N GLY A 489 -41.18 -12.51 -2.53
CA GLY A 489 -41.88 -12.84 -3.76
C GLY A 489 -41.94 -14.36 -3.90
#